data_c1988e9ebab378dca19e1da4f287da32
#
_entry.id   c1988e9ebab378dca19e1da4f287da32
#
_cell.length_a   1.000
_cell.length_b   1.000
_cell.length_c   1.000
_cell.angle_alpha   90.00
_cell.angle_beta   90.00
_cell.angle_gamma   90.00
#
_symmetry.space_group_name_H-M   'P 1'
#
loop_
_entity.id
_entity.type
_entity.pdbx_description
1 polymer ?
#
loop_
_entity_poly.entity_id
_entity_poly.type
_entity_poly.pdbx_seq_one_letter_code
_entity_poly.pdbx_strand_id
1 'polypeptide(L)'
;FMCNCIAKALIDKGITVLYQTSFSLFEIVETHKFNAQAESEQNKLSYGMIFDSELLIIDDLGTELNNSFINSELFNIVNERLITEKKTIISTNLSLEKLAKTYSDRIMSRVFNNFALLKFYGKDLRWESK
;
A
#
# COMPACT_ATOMS: atom_id res chain seq x y z
N PHE A 1 -2.33 11.13 -7.76
CA PHE A 1 -2.44 11.38 -9.22
C PHE A 1 -1.55 10.41 -10.01
N MET A 2 -0.26 10.40 -9.73
CA MET A 2 0.67 9.53 -10.47
C MET A 2 0.34 8.04 -10.31
N CYS A 3 -0.01 7.59 -9.11
CA CYS A 3 -0.37 6.19 -8.86
C CYS A 3 -1.61 5.78 -9.67
N ASN A 4 -2.58 6.67 -9.83
CA ASN A 4 -3.76 6.40 -10.67
C ASN A 4 -3.38 6.22 -12.12
N CYS A 5 -2.47 7.04 -12.64
CA CYS A 5 -1.99 6.95 -14.02
C CYS A 5 -1.25 5.64 -14.26
N ILE A 6 -0.40 5.23 -13.32
CA ILE A 6 0.33 3.96 -13.40
C ILE A 6 -0.65 2.79 -13.38
N ALA A 7 -1.61 2.81 -12.47
CA ALA A 7 -2.63 1.75 -12.35
C ALA A 7 -3.39 1.60 -13.66
N LYS A 8 -3.88 2.70 -14.21
CA LYS A 8 -4.63 2.68 -15.48
C LYS A 8 -3.80 2.12 -16.63
N ALA A 9 -2.58 2.60 -16.77
CA ALA A 9 -1.70 2.17 -17.86
C ALA A 9 -1.43 0.66 -17.81
N LEU A 10 -1.25 0.10 -16.60
CA LEU A 10 -0.97 -1.32 -16.43
C LEU A 10 -2.22 -2.17 -16.58
N ILE A 11 -3.37 -1.71 -16.10
CA ILE A 11 -4.65 -2.41 -16.32
C ILE A 11 -4.96 -2.50 -17.81
N ASP A 12 -4.70 -1.44 -18.55
CA ASP A 12 -4.89 -1.43 -20.01
C ASP A 12 -3.99 -2.45 -20.73
N LYS A 13 -2.88 -2.84 -20.10
CA LYS A 13 -1.98 -3.89 -20.60
C LYS A 13 -2.32 -5.29 -20.11
N GLY A 14 -3.41 -5.45 -19.37
CA GLY A 14 -3.84 -6.74 -18.85
C GLY A 14 -3.19 -7.18 -17.55
N ILE A 15 -2.50 -6.27 -16.85
CA ILE A 15 -1.86 -6.57 -15.57
C ILE A 15 -2.88 -6.40 -14.45
N THR A 16 -2.92 -7.35 -13.52
CA THR A 16 -3.79 -7.24 -12.35
C THR A 16 -3.23 -6.23 -11.36
N VAL A 17 -4.05 -5.24 -11.03
CA VAL A 17 -3.65 -4.15 -10.13
C VAL A 17 -4.70 -4.01 -9.02
N LEU A 18 -4.23 -3.97 -7.78
CA LEU A 18 -5.06 -3.54 -6.65
C LEU A 18 -4.56 -2.18 -6.18
N TYR A 19 -5.42 -1.17 -6.26
CA TYR A 19 -5.14 0.18 -5.78
C TYR A 19 -5.97 0.45 -4.53
N GLN A 20 -5.30 0.71 -3.41
CA GLN A 20 -5.98 1.03 -2.16
C GLN A 20 -5.22 2.15 -1.43
N THR A 21 -5.97 3.04 -0.79
CA THR A 21 -5.35 3.92 0.22
C THR A 21 -4.92 3.06 1.41
N SER A 22 -3.97 3.52 2.19
CA SER A 22 -3.54 2.78 3.38
C SER A 22 -4.70 2.55 4.34
N PHE A 23 -5.57 3.54 4.51
CA PHE A 23 -6.76 3.41 5.36
C PHE A 23 -7.66 2.27 4.88
N SER A 24 -8.01 2.26 3.59
CA SER A 24 -8.87 1.23 3.00
C SER A 24 -8.22 -0.15 3.03
N LEU A 25 -6.91 -0.20 2.81
CA LEU A 25 -6.16 -1.45 2.86
C LEU A 25 -6.28 -2.13 4.23
N PHE A 26 -6.03 -1.37 5.29
CA PHE A 26 -6.09 -1.92 6.65
C PHE A 26 -7.50 -2.20 7.10
N GLU A 27 -8.49 -1.47 6.59
CA GLU A 27 -9.90 -1.79 6.82
C GLU A 27 -10.27 -3.16 6.21
N ILE A 28 -9.79 -3.46 5.01
CA ILE A 28 -9.97 -4.78 4.38
C ILE A 28 -9.35 -5.87 5.26
N VAL A 29 -8.14 -5.66 5.75
CA VAL A 29 -7.42 -6.62 6.58
C VAL A 29 -8.12 -6.84 7.92
N GLU A 30 -8.55 -5.76 8.58
CA GLU A 30 -9.26 -5.85 9.85
C GLU A 30 -10.57 -6.63 9.71
N THR A 31 -11.35 -6.33 8.67
CA THR A 31 -12.61 -7.01 8.40
C THR A 31 -12.38 -8.49 8.20
N HIS A 32 -11.37 -8.85 7.42
CA HIS A 32 -11.06 -10.26 7.15
C HIS A 32 -10.65 -11.00 8.43
N LYS A 33 -9.86 -10.38 9.29
CA LYS A 33 -9.30 -11.04 10.48
C LYS A 33 -10.23 -11.07 11.68
N PHE A 34 -10.98 -9.98 11.89
CA PHE A 34 -11.75 -9.81 13.12
C PHE A 34 -13.27 -9.84 12.90
N ASN A 35 -13.74 -9.78 11.68
CA ASN A 35 -15.16 -9.69 11.38
C ASN A 35 -15.53 -10.59 10.20
N ALA A 36 -14.95 -11.77 10.14
CA ALA A 36 -15.08 -12.71 9.02
C ALA A 36 -16.53 -13.12 8.74
N GLN A 37 -17.36 -13.20 9.77
CA GLN A 37 -18.76 -13.61 9.61
C GLN A 37 -19.60 -12.54 8.88
N ALA A 38 -19.22 -11.26 9.02
CA ALA A 38 -19.88 -10.14 8.37
C ALA A 38 -19.17 -9.72 7.07
N GLU A 39 -18.12 -10.42 6.70
CA GLU A 39 -17.31 -10.06 5.54
C GLU A 39 -18.05 -10.33 4.23
N SER A 40 -18.08 -9.32 3.35
CA SER A 40 -18.67 -9.46 2.02
C SER A 40 -17.75 -10.27 1.10
N GLU A 41 -18.32 -10.83 0.02
CA GLU A 41 -17.52 -11.49 -1.02
C GLU A 41 -16.52 -10.53 -1.66
N GLN A 42 -16.91 -9.27 -1.83
CA GLN A 42 -16.00 -8.25 -2.37
C GLN A 42 -14.78 -8.04 -1.46
N ASN A 43 -14.98 -8.02 -0.15
CA ASN A 43 -13.86 -7.88 0.79
C ASN A 43 -12.93 -9.09 0.76
N LYS A 44 -13.48 -10.30 0.63
CA LYS A 44 -12.68 -11.52 0.49
C LYS A 44 -11.81 -11.47 -0.76
N LEU A 45 -12.39 -11.04 -1.88
CA LEU A 45 -11.63 -10.88 -3.13
C LEU A 45 -10.52 -9.84 -2.98
N SER A 46 -10.83 -8.69 -2.40
CA SER A 46 -9.86 -7.62 -2.19
C SER A 46 -8.72 -8.08 -1.27
N TYR A 47 -9.05 -8.80 -0.19
CA TYR A 47 -8.03 -9.35 0.70
C TYR A 47 -7.08 -10.30 -0.03
N GLY A 48 -7.64 -11.21 -0.85
CA GLY A 48 -6.82 -12.11 -1.66
C GLY A 48 -5.91 -11.35 -2.62
N MET A 49 -6.42 -10.30 -3.27
CA MET A 49 -5.66 -9.50 -4.22
C MET A 49 -4.52 -8.71 -3.57
N ILE A 50 -4.59 -8.41 -2.27
CA ILE A 50 -3.49 -7.77 -1.55
C ILE A 50 -2.20 -8.59 -1.74
N PHE A 51 -2.32 -9.90 -1.75
CA PHE A 51 -1.18 -10.81 -1.89
C PHE A 51 -0.96 -11.32 -3.32
N ASP A 52 -2.04 -11.46 -4.10
CA ASP A 52 -1.99 -12.15 -5.40
C ASP A 52 -1.91 -11.22 -6.61
N SER A 53 -2.30 -9.94 -6.50
CA SER A 53 -2.22 -9.02 -7.63
C SER A 53 -0.77 -8.85 -8.11
N GLU A 54 -0.58 -8.68 -9.41
CA GLU A 54 0.75 -8.45 -9.98
C GLU A 54 1.33 -7.12 -9.48
N LEU A 55 0.47 -6.12 -9.27
CA LEU A 55 0.86 -4.85 -8.67
C LEU A 55 -0.11 -4.47 -7.55
N LEU A 56 0.44 -4.15 -6.39
CA LEU A 56 -0.30 -3.54 -5.29
C LEU A 56 0.17 -2.10 -5.15
N ILE A 57 -0.78 -1.16 -5.11
CA ILE A 57 -0.49 0.23 -4.82
C ILE A 57 -1.10 0.58 -3.47
N ILE A 58 -0.26 0.97 -2.53
CA ILE A 58 -0.68 1.48 -1.22
C ILE A 58 -0.49 2.99 -1.25
N ASP A 59 -1.58 3.72 -1.33
CA ASP A 59 -1.57 5.17 -1.47
C ASP A 59 -1.71 5.86 -0.10
N ASP A 60 -1.02 6.98 0.07
CA ASP A 60 -1.07 7.80 1.28
C ASP A 60 -0.72 7.06 2.57
N LEU A 61 0.35 6.26 2.55
CA LEU A 61 0.83 5.58 3.75
C LEU A 61 1.21 6.62 4.81
N GLY A 62 0.78 6.38 6.04
CA GLY A 62 1.02 7.28 7.16
C GLY A 62 -0.19 8.09 7.57
N THR A 63 -1.30 8.01 6.82
CA THR A 63 -2.56 8.68 7.17
C THR A 63 -3.43 7.84 8.11
N GLU A 64 -3.18 6.54 8.19
CA GLU A 64 -3.89 5.63 9.08
C GLU A 64 -3.42 5.77 10.53
N LEU A 65 -4.26 5.36 11.48
CA LEU A 65 -3.88 5.29 12.88
C LEU A 65 -2.89 4.13 13.09
N ASN A 66 -1.63 4.46 13.31
CA ASN A 66 -0.58 3.47 13.48
C ASN A 66 -0.65 2.78 14.85
N ASN A 67 -0.53 1.47 14.87
CA ASN A 67 -0.47 0.64 16.08
C ASN A 67 0.28 -0.66 15.76
N SER A 68 0.41 -1.54 16.76
CA SER A 68 1.13 -2.80 16.58
C SER A 68 0.49 -3.72 15.54
N PHE A 69 -0.84 -3.70 15.44
CA PHE A 69 -1.56 -4.48 14.43
C PHE A 69 -1.21 -3.99 13.02
N ILE A 70 -1.28 -2.69 12.79
CA ILE A 70 -0.93 -2.09 11.50
C ILE A 70 0.51 -2.41 11.11
N ASN A 71 1.45 -2.26 12.05
CA ASN A 71 2.85 -2.61 11.80
C ASN A 71 3.03 -4.08 11.43
N SER A 72 2.39 -4.99 12.16
CA SER A 72 2.48 -6.42 11.87
C SER A 72 1.91 -6.76 10.50
N GLU A 73 0.75 -6.20 10.16
CA GLU A 73 0.10 -6.50 8.89
C GLU A 73 0.84 -5.89 7.71
N LEU A 74 1.35 -4.66 7.86
CA LEU A 74 2.14 -4.04 6.80
C LEU A 74 3.42 -4.84 6.54
N PHE A 75 4.11 -5.27 7.60
CA PHE A 75 5.29 -6.13 7.46
C PHE A 75 4.93 -7.43 6.72
N ASN A 76 3.83 -8.07 7.11
CA ASN A 76 3.41 -9.31 6.49
C ASN A 76 3.11 -9.13 5.00
N ILE A 77 2.40 -8.08 4.63
CA ILE A 77 2.07 -7.79 3.23
C ILE A 77 3.35 -7.56 2.42
N VAL A 78 4.21 -6.66 2.89
CA VAL A 78 5.46 -6.33 2.19
C VAL A 78 6.34 -7.56 2.04
N ASN A 79 6.52 -8.30 3.13
CA ASN A 79 7.40 -9.47 3.15
C ASN A 79 6.89 -10.59 2.21
N GLU A 80 5.60 -10.91 2.27
CA GLU A 80 5.01 -11.93 1.40
C GLU A 80 5.13 -11.55 -0.07
N ARG A 81 4.86 -10.29 -0.39
CA ARG A 81 4.96 -9.84 -1.78
C ARG A 81 6.40 -9.83 -2.29
N LEU A 82 7.38 -9.54 -1.43
CA LEU A 82 8.79 -9.66 -1.79
C LEU A 82 9.20 -11.10 -2.03
N ILE A 83 8.77 -12.02 -1.17
CA ILE A 83 9.07 -13.45 -1.31
C ILE A 83 8.49 -14.02 -2.60
N THR A 84 7.26 -13.63 -2.95
CA THR A 84 6.59 -14.10 -4.16
C THR A 84 6.92 -13.26 -5.40
N GLU A 85 7.84 -12.32 -5.27
CA GLU A 85 8.29 -11.45 -6.36
C GLU A 85 7.18 -10.62 -7.01
N LYS A 86 6.18 -10.26 -6.23
CA LYS A 86 5.10 -9.36 -6.67
C LYS A 86 5.54 -7.90 -6.52
N LYS A 87 5.07 -7.04 -7.42
CA LYS A 87 5.45 -5.62 -7.42
C LYS A 87 4.55 -4.81 -6.50
N THR A 88 5.16 -3.88 -5.76
CA THR A 88 4.44 -3.02 -4.82
C THR A 88 4.90 -1.58 -4.97
N ILE A 89 3.94 -0.67 -5.01
CA ILE A 89 4.20 0.78 -4.98
C ILE A 89 3.58 1.32 -3.71
N ILE A 90 4.36 2.10 -2.98
CA ILE A 90 3.88 2.78 -1.77
C ILE A 90 4.10 4.28 -1.96
N SER A 91 3.05 5.06 -1.85
CA SER A 91 3.15 6.51 -1.82
C SER A 91 2.93 7.04 -0.42
N THR A 92 3.62 8.12 -0.06
CA THR A 92 3.50 8.73 1.26
C THR A 92 3.89 10.20 1.18
N ASN A 93 3.30 11.01 2.07
CA ASN A 93 3.69 12.39 2.30
C ASN A 93 4.71 12.52 3.43
N LEU A 94 5.04 11.43 4.10
CA LEU A 94 6.01 11.44 5.18
C LEU A 94 7.43 11.43 4.64
N SER A 95 8.34 12.15 5.30
CA SER A 95 9.77 12.04 5.02
C SER A 95 10.28 10.67 5.44
N LEU A 96 11.43 10.24 4.93
CA LEU A 96 12.04 8.97 5.34
C LEU A 96 12.29 8.92 6.85
N GLU A 97 12.67 10.05 7.43
CA GLU A 97 12.86 10.16 8.88
C GLU A 97 11.57 9.90 9.66
N LYS A 98 10.46 10.50 9.21
CA LYS A 98 9.15 10.30 9.84
C LYS A 98 8.64 8.88 9.65
N LEU A 99 8.86 8.30 8.48
CA LEU A 99 8.53 6.89 8.23
C LEU A 99 9.28 5.98 9.21
N ALA A 100 10.56 6.21 9.39
CA ALA A 100 11.39 5.41 10.29
C ALA A 100 10.94 5.51 11.75
N LYS A 101 10.36 6.66 12.13
CA LYS A 101 9.80 6.85 13.48
C LYS A 101 8.40 6.24 13.63
N THR A 102 7.65 6.15 12.53
CA THR A 102 6.26 5.68 12.53
C THR A 102 6.16 4.17 12.44
N TYR A 103 6.98 3.56 11.59
CA TYR A 103 6.93 2.13 11.32
C TYR A 103 8.11 1.39 11.94
N SER A 104 7.96 0.07 12.12
CA SER A 104 8.99 -0.75 12.75
C SER A 104 10.26 -0.82 11.93
N ASP A 105 11.39 -1.10 12.60
CA ASP A 105 12.68 -1.30 11.92
C ASP A 105 12.63 -2.44 10.91
N ARG A 106 11.82 -3.46 11.15
CA ARG A 106 11.66 -4.59 10.23
C ARG A 106 11.06 -4.14 8.90
N ILE A 107 10.02 -3.28 8.95
CA ILE A 107 9.40 -2.71 7.75
C ILE A 107 10.40 -1.83 7.01
N MET A 108 11.06 -0.93 7.73
CA MET A 108 12.00 0.00 7.12
C MET A 108 13.19 -0.70 6.51
N SER A 109 13.67 -1.78 7.12
CA SER A 109 14.74 -2.61 6.57
C SER A 109 14.33 -3.21 5.21
N ARG A 110 13.10 -3.74 5.10
CA ARG A 110 12.59 -4.26 3.84
C ARG A 110 12.48 -3.17 2.77
N VAL A 111 11.97 -2.00 3.16
CA VAL A 111 11.81 -0.86 2.25
C VAL A 111 13.16 -0.38 1.72
N PHE A 112 14.14 -0.13 2.60
CA PHE A 112 15.44 0.39 2.19
C PHE A 112 16.23 -0.62 1.35
N ASN A 113 16.09 -1.91 1.62
CA ASN A 113 16.87 -2.93 0.93
C ASN A 113 16.26 -3.40 -0.39
N ASN A 114 14.95 -3.22 -0.58
CA ASN A 114 14.25 -3.85 -1.71
C ASN A 114 13.45 -2.89 -2.58
N PHE A 115 13.21 -1.66 -2.14
CA PHE A 115 12.41 -0.69 -2.89
C PHE A 115 13.31 0.40 -3.48
N ALA A 116 12.97 0.83 -4.70
CA ALA A 116 13.54 2.06 -5.26
C ALA A 116 12.83 3.25 -4.62
N LEU A 117 13.60 4.18 -4.06
CA LEU A 117 13.07 5.36 -3.39
C LEU A 117 13.06 6.53 -4.35
N LEU A 118 11.86 7.07 -4.60
CA LEU A 118 11.67 8.21 -5.49
C LEU A 118 11.12 9.38 -4.67
N LYS A 119 11.74 10.54 -4.83
CA LYS A 119 11.26 11.75 -4.17
C LYS A 119 10.84 12.77 -5.23
N PHE A 120 9.63 13.27 -5.08
CA PHE A 120 9.05 14.21 -6.02
C PHE A 120 9.05 15.62 -5.42
N TYR A 121 9.45 16.58 -6.23
CA TYR A 121 9.49 17.99 -5.90
C TYR A 121 8.60 18.76 -6.88
N GLY A 122 8.12 19.91 -6.47
CA GLY A 122 7.37 20.81 -7.35
C GLY A 122 6.11 21.33 -6.68
N LYS A 123 5.33 22.08 -7.45
CA LYS A 123 4.07 22.62 -6.99
C LYS A 123 2.98 21.55 -6.96
N ASP A 124 2.06 21.69 -6.00
CA ASP A 124 0.87 20.84 -5.96
C ASP A 124 -0.07 21.26 -7.09
N LEU A 125 -0.18 20.42 -8.10
CA LEU A 125 -1.01 20.68 -9.27
C LEU A 125 -2.50 20.81 -8.94
N ARG A 126 -2.94 20.27 -7.79
CA ARG A 126 -4.33 20.40 -7.35
C ARG A 126 -4.71 21.86 -7.06
N TRP A 127 -3.76 22.69 -6.69
CA TRP A 127 -3.97 24.12 -6.45
C TRP A 127 -4.02 24.92 -7.76
N GLU A 128 -3.37 24.44 -8.80
CA GLU A 128 -3.31 25.13 -10.10
C GLU A 128 -4.53 24.85 -10.98
N SER A 129 -5.24 23.74 -10.75
CA SER A 129 -6.42 23.34 -11.51
C SER A 129 -7.69 24.06 -11.08
N LYS A 130 -7.61 24.94 -10.11
CA LYS A 130 -8.69 25.81 -9.67
C LYS A 130 -8.51 27.18 -10.32
#